data_a539cf1a00386afa5b29786235d19958
#
_entry.id   a539cf1a00386afa5b29786235d19958
#
_cell.length_a   1.000
_cell.length_b   1.000
_cell.length_c   1.000
_cell.angle_alpha   90.00
_cell.angle_beta   90.00
_cell.angle_gamma   90.00
#
_symmetry.space_group_name_H-M   'P 1'
#
loop_
_entity.id
_entity.type
_entity.pdbx_description
1 polymer ?
#
loop_
_entity_poly.entity_id
_entity_poly.type
_entity_poly.pdbx_seq_one_letter_code
_entity_poly.pdbx_strand_id
1 'polypeptide(L)'
;MEDEKVIFRPIERKDLDTVFPLLQQLTKIDYSSRNLDECWSRFTNNNSSNSIVGIYNNKVIAYGSIVIENKIRGELAGHIEDIVVDKSIRGKNIGVKLINKLVSIAKENGCYRITLFCDKSLVHFYNKNNFNLFESKVTMKNSLIK
;
A
#
# COMPACT_ATOMS: atom_id res chain seq x y z
N MET A 1 -2.40 -15.87 -27.29
CA MET A 1 -2.32 -14.57 -26.63
C MET A 1 -1.68 -14.80 -25.27
N GLU A 2 -0.51 -14.27 -25.07
CA GLU A 2 0.06 -14.27 -23.74
C GLU A 2 -0.83 -13.40 -22.86
N ASP A 3 -1.31 -13.93 -21.74
CA ASP A 3 -1.96 -13.13 -20.72
C ASP A 3 -0.96 -12.07 -20.28
N GLU A 4 -1.25 -10.81 -20.62
CA GLU A 4 -0.41 -9.69 -20.21
C GLU A 4 -0.36 -9.66 -18.68
N LYS A 5 0.80 -9.97 -18.16
CA LYS A 5 1.05 -10.15 -16.74
C LYS A 5 1.28 -8.80 -16.06
N VAL A 6 0.62 -8.57 -14.93
CA VAL A 6 0.94 -7.43 -14.07
C VAL A 6 2.32 -7.64 -13.44
N ILE A 7 3.17 -6.65 -13.57
CA ILE A 7 4.52 -6.64 -13.00
C ILE A 7 4.51 -5.71 -11.78
N PHE A 8 5.03 -6.18 -10.65
CA PHE A 8 5.19 -5.39 -9.43
C PHE A 8 6.67 -5.03 -9.23
N ARG A 9 6.92 -3.78 -8.92
CA ARG A 9 8.26 -3.29 -8.61
C ARG A 9 8.21 -2.16 -7.56
N PRO A 10 9.34 -1.83 -6.92
CA PRO A 10 9.42 -0.64 -6.08
C PRO A 10 9.03 0.62 -6.85
N ILE A 11 8.41 1.56 -6.15
CA ILE A 11 8.04 2.87 -6.70
C ILE A 11 9.30 3.65 -7.09
N GLU A 12 9.20 4.39 -8.19
CA GLU A 12 10.22 5.34 -8.66
C GLU A 12 9.65 6.75 -8.72
N ARG A 13 10.53 7.77 -8.71
CA ARG A 13 10.09 9.17 -8.80
C ARG A 13 9.13 9.44 -9.96
N LYS A 14 9.42 8.86 -11.11
CA LYS A 14 8.59 9.02 -12.33
C LYS A 14 7.16 8.52 -12.19
N ASP A 15 6.89 7.65 -11.23
CA ASP A 15 5.56 7.06 -11.04
C ASP A 15 4.59 8.02 -10.35
N LEU A 16 5.08 9.06 -9.69
CA LEU A 16 4.24 9.94 -8.85
C LEU A 16 3.12 10.61 -9.64
N ASP A 17 3.37 10.99 -10.89
CA ASP A 17 2.37 11.63 -11.75
C ASP A 17 1.15 10.71 -12.03
N THR A 18 1.34 9.40 -11.98
CA THR A 18 0.26 8.41 -12.13
C THR A 18 -0.27 7.93 -10.78
N VAL A 19 0.60 7.77 -9.79
CA VAL A 19 0.24 7.30 -8.45
C VAL A 19 -0.68 8.28 -7.72
N PHE A 20 -0.43 9.58 -7.81
CA PHE A 20 -1.29 10.57 -7.14
C PHE A 20 -2.74 10.53 -7.64
N PRO A 21 -3.03 10.54 -8.95
CA PRO A 21 -4.39 10.33 -9.44
C PRO A 21 -5.01 9.00 -9.00
N LEU A 22 -4.20 7.95 -8.95
CA LEU A 22 -4.65 6.63 -8.49
C LEU A 22 -5.06 6.67 -7.01
N LEU A 23 -4.29 7.31 -6.15
CA LEU A 23 -4.60 7.50 -4.73
C LEU A 23 -5.89 8.31 -4.51
N GLN A 24 -6.26 9.19 -5.44
CA GLN A 24 -7.54 9.91 -5.38
C GLN A 24 -8.75 8.99 -5.53
N GLN A 25 -8.59 7.79 -6.08
CA GLN A 25 -9.66 6.79 -6.09
C GLN A 25 -9.88 6.19 -4.69
N LEU A 26 -8.92 6.32 -3.79
CA LEU A 26 -8.98 5.83 -2.41
C LEU A 26 -9.46 6.90 -1.44
N THR A 27 -8.96 8.12 -1.58
CA THR A 27 -9.28 9.24 -0.71
C THR A 27 -9.11 10.56 -1.45
N LYS A 28 -9.81 11.61 -0.99
CA LYS A 28 -9.64 12.94 -1.58
C LYS A 28 -8.29 13.53 -1.18
N ILE A 29 -7.45 13.80 -2.17
CA ILE A 29 -6.15 14.45 -1.99
C ILE A 29 -6.10 15.63 -2.95
N ASP A 30 -5.88 16.83 -2.43
CA ASP A 30 -5.48 17.96 -3.25
C ASP A 30 -3.96 17.93 -3.43
N TYR A 31 -3.51 17.32 -4.51
CA TYR A 31 -2.09 17.25 -4.83
C TYR A 31 -1.61 18.37 -5.75
N SER A 32 -2.52 19.25 -6.23
CA SER A 32 -2.15 20.39 -7.07
C SER A 32 -1.25 21.37 -6.34
N SER A 33 -1.39 21.46 -5.01
CA SER A 33 -0.55 22.29 -4.14
C SER A 33 0.71 21.57 -3.63
N ARG A 34 0.90 20.29 -3.98
CA ARG A 34 2.03 19.47 -3.49
C ARG A 34 3.24 19.65 -4.39
N ASN A 35 4.40 19.78 -3.76
CA ASN A 35 5.67 19.66 -4.45
C ASN A 35 6.08 18.17 -4.50
N LEU A 36 6.04 17.59 -5.70
CA LEU A 36 6.31 16.15 -5.86
C LEU A 36 7.76 15.78 -5.53
N ASP A 37 8.70 16.66 -5.82
CA ASP A 37 10.11 16.41 -5.47
C ASP A 37 10.33 16.42 -3.97
N GLU A 38 9.65 17.30 -3.24
CA GLU A 38 9.67 17.31 -1.78
C GLU A 38 9.02 16.05 -1.19
N CYS A 39 7.87 15.64 -1.71
CA CYS A 39 7.21 14.40 -1.30
C CYS A 39 8.12 13.19 -1.51
N TRP A 40 8.76 13.10 -2.67
CA TRP A 40 9.68 12.03 -3.01
C TRP A 40 10.90 12.03 -2.09
N SER A 41 11.51 13.19 -1.87
CA SER A 41 12.67 13.34 -0.99
C SER A 41 12.36 12.90 0.45
N ARG A 42 11.23 13.34 1.00
CA ARG A 42 10.80 12.93 2.35
C ARG A 42 10.54 11.42 2.42
N PHE A 43 9.87 10.88 1.41
CA PHE A 43 9.60 9.44 1.34
C PHE A 43 10.89 8.62 1.29
N THR A 44 11.85 8.98 0.41
CA THR A 44 13.10 8.23 0.24
C THR A 44 14.06 8.37 1.42
N ASN A 45 13.97 9.44 2.19
CA ASN A 45 14.74 9.61 3.42
C ASN A 45 14.24 8.77 4.59
N ASN A 46 13.06 8.16 4.46
CA ASN A 46 12.48 7.28 5.47
C ASN A 46 12.67 5.81 5.07
N ASN A 47 13.64 5.15 5.67
CA ASN A 47 13.96 3.76 5.39
C ASN A 47 12.89 2.76 5.87
N SER A 48 11.90 3.20 6.64
CA SER A 48 10.82 2.34 7.15
C SER A 48 9.71 2.11 6.15
N SER A 49 9.55 2.99 5.16
CA SER A 49 8.47 2.92 4.18
C SER A 49 8.91 2.22 2.91
N ASN A 50 8.13 1.24 2.49
CA ASN A 50 8.31 0.50 1.25
C ASN A 50 7.03 0.60 0.43
N SER A 51 7.11 1.18 -0.75
CA SER A 51 5.97 1.28 -1.66
C SER A 51 6.27 0.54 -2.95
N ILE A 52 5.25 -0.14 -3.46
CA ILE A 52 5.32 -0.86 -4.73
C ILE A 52 4.21 -0.40 -5.67
N VAL A 53 4.48 -0.50 -6.94
CA VAL A 53 3.51 -0.23 -8.01
C VAL A 53 3.28 -1.48 -8.83
N GLY A 54 2.05 -1.65 -9.32
CA GLY A 54 1.69 -2.68 -10.29
C GLY A 54 1.61 -2.06 -11.68
N ILE A 55 2.29 -2.66 -12.64
CA ILE A 55 2.38 -2.19 -14.02
C ILE A 55 1.66 -3.19 -14.92
N TYR A 56 0.76 -2.69 -15.74
CA TYR A 56 0.05 -3.43 -16.78
C TYR A 56 0.01 -2.60 -18.05
N ASN A 57 0.41 -3.18 -19.17
CA ASN A 57 0.50 -2.46 -20.46
C ASN A 57 1.28 -1.14 -20.33
N ASN A 58 2.44 -1.17 -19.69
CA ASN A 58 3.31 -0.01 -19.45
C ASN A 58 2.65 1.12 -18.64
N LYS A 59 1.54 0.85 -17.96
CA LYS A 59 0.83 1.83 -17.15
C LYS A 59 0.80 1.37 -15.69
N VAL A 60 1.02 2.30 -14.76
CA VAL A 60 0.81 2.07 -13.32
C VAL A 60 -0.70 1.94 -13.07
N ILE A 61 -1.11 0.79 -12.56
CA ILE A 61 -2.54 0.47 -12.30
C ILE A 61 -2.80 0.06 -10.85
N ALA A 62 -1.77 -0.08 -10.06
CA ALA A 62 -1.90 -0.43 -8.65
C ALA A 62 -0.78 0.19 -7.82
N TYR A 63 -1.07 0.47 -6.58
CA TYR A 63 -0.13 1.00 -5.61
C TYR A 63 -0.43 0.42 -4.22
N GLY A 64 0.60 0.18 -3.45
CA GLY A 64 0.49 -0.21 -2.06
C GLY A 64 1.76 0.08 -1.29
N SER A 65 1.61 0.30 0.01
CA SER A 65 2.73 0.63 0.89
C SER A 65 2.72 -0.24 2.13
N ILE A 66 3.91 -0.54 2.63
CA ILE A 66 4.10 -1.14 3.94
C ILE A 66 5.14 -0.35 4.72
N VAL A 67 4.82 0.00 5.95
CA VAL A 67 5.73 0.63 6.89
C VAL A 67 6.27 -0.43 7.83
N ILE A 68 7.59 -0.53 7.95
CA ILE A 68 8.26 -1.45 8.86
C ILE A 68 8.67 -0.68 10.10
N GLU A 69 7.99 -0.94 11.20
CA GLU A 69 8.26 -0.29 12.49
C GLU A 69 9.32 -1.08 13.26
N ASN A 70 10.44 -0.42 13.57
CA ASN A 70 11.44 -0.93 14.50
C ASN A 70 11.01 -0.63 15.94
N LYS A 71 10.65 -1.65 16.70
CA LYS A 71 10.32 -1.49 18.11
C LYS A 71 11.57 -1.50 18.97
N ILE A 72 11.60 -0.69 20.02
CA ILE A 72 12.76 -0.61 20.93
C ILE A 72 13.12 -1.97 21.55
N ARG A 73 12.16 -2.87 21.68
CA ARG A 73 12.37 -4.23 22.17
C ARG A 73 12.99 -5.19 21.14
N GLY A 74 13.36 -4.70 19.97
CA GLY A 74 14.06 -5.47 18.93
C GLY A 74 13.16 -6.20 17.93
N GLU A 75 11.84 -6.09 18.05
CA GLU A 75 10.90 -6.69 17.11
C GLU A 75 10.52 -5.72 15.99
N LEU A 76 10.19 -6.27 14.81
CA LEU A 76 9.71 -5.51 13.66
C LEU A 76 8.22 -5.78 13.41
N ALA A 77 7.44 -4.74 13.20
CA ALA A 77 6.02 -4.84 12.85
C ALA A 77 5.76 -4.17 11.51
N GLY A 78 5.00 -4.82 10.62
CA GLY A 78 4.56 -4.25 9.35
C GLY A 78 3.18 -3.61 9.46
N HIS A 79 3.00 -2.46 8.82
CA HIS A 79 1.72 -1.77 8.70
C HIS A 79 1.44 -1.50 7.23
N ILE A 80 0.40 -2.12 6.68
CA ILE A 80 -0.01 -1.90 5.28
C ILE A 80 -0.89 -0.66 5.21
N GLU A 81 -0.57 0.21 4.26
CA GLU A 81 -1.23 1.50 4.03
C GLU A 81 -1.51 1.71 2.53
N ASP A 82 -2.57 2.47 2.23
CA ASP A 82 -2.83 3.03 0.91
C ASP A 82 -2.87 1.99 -0.23
N ILE A 83 -3.62 0.93 -0.05
CA ILE A 83 -3.84 -0.09 -1.09
C ILE A 83 -4.87 0.41 -2.09
N VAL A 84 -4.47 0.51 -3.35
CA VAL A 84 -5.38 0.90 -4.43
C VAL A 84 -5.08 0.15 -5.72
N VAL A 85 -6.13 -0.28 -6.40
CA VAL A 85 -6.11 -0.83 -7.75
C VAL A 85 -7.02 0.02 -8.62
N ASP A 86 -6.57 0.40 -9.81
CA ASP A 86 -7.34 1.21 -10.75
C ASP A 86 -8.71 0.57 -11.00
N LYS A 87 -9.76 1.36 -10.85
CA LYS A 87 -11.15 0.92 -11.04
C LYS A 87 -11.42 0.34 -12.44
N SER A 88 -10.68 0.79 -13.44
CA SER A 88 -10.82 0.34 -14.82
C SER A 88 -10.27 -1.08 -15.08
N ILE A 89 -9.45 -1.62 -14.18
CA ILE A 89 -8.74 -2.91 -14.36
C ILE A 89 -9.02 -3.86 -13.17
N ARG A 90 -10.25 -3.99 -12.76
CA ARG A 90 -10.62 -4.93 -11.69
C ARG A 90 -10.86 -6.33 -12.27
N GLY A 91 -10.76 -7.36 -11.42
CA GLY A 91 -11.11 -8.73 -11.74
C GLY A 91 -9.97 -9.64 -12.16
N LYS A 92 -8.71 -9.17 -12.13
CA LYS A 92 -7.51 -9.98 -12.46
C LYS A 92 -6.73 -10.44 -11.21
N ASN A 93 -7.35 -10.45 -10.06
CA ASN A 93 -6.71 -10.74 -8.77
C ASN A 93 -5.50 -9.81 -8.46
N ILE A 94 -5.52 -8.60 -9.00
CA ILE A 94 -4.40 -7.64 -8.83
C ILE A 94 -4.24 -7.27 -7.36
N GLY A 95 -5.34 -7.01 -6.66
CA GLY A 95 -5.32 -6.70 -5.23
C GLY A 95 -4.71 -7.82 -4.39
N VAL A 96 -5.05 -9.07 -4.68
CA VAL A 96 -4.48 -10.26 -4.01
C VAL A 96 -2.97 -10.33 -4.25
N LYS A 97 -2.53 -10.15 -5.50
CA LYS A 97 -1.11 -10.18 -5.85
C LYS A 97 -0.34 -9.03 -5.19
N LEU A 98 -0.93 -7.84 -5.14
CA LEU A 98 -0.36 -6.68 -4.46
C LEU A 98 -0.16 -6.95 -2.96
N ILE A 99 -1.19 -7.44 -2.28
CA ILE A 99 -1.11 -7.79 -0.86
C ILE A 99 -0.04 -8.86 -0.62
N ASN A 100 0.02 -9.90 -1.45
CA ASN A 100 1.01 -10.95 -1.31
C ASN A 100 2.45 -10.42 -1.47
N LYS A 101 2.68 -9.46 -2.35
CA LYS A 101 4.00 -8.80 -2.48
C LYS A 101 4.37 -8.02 -1.22
N LEU A 102 3.44 -7.27 -0.64
CA LEU A 102 3.68 -6.53 0.60
C LEU A 102 3.92 -7.48 1.79
N VAL A 103 3.17 -8.57 1.87
CA VAL A 103 3.39 -9.62 2.88
C VAL A 103 4.77 -10.24 2.73
N SER A 104 5.24 -10.47 1.51
CA SER A 104 6.60 -10.98 1.25
C SER A 104 7.66 -10.02 1.77
N ILE A 105 7.50 -8.72 1.56
CA ILE A 105 8.42 -7.70 2.09
C ILE A 105 8.49 -7.79 3.62
N ALA A 106 7.34 -7.90 4.29
CA ALA A 106 7.29 -8.04 5.74
C ALA A 106 8.02 -9.30 6.23
N LYS A 107 7.80 -10.42 5.56
CA LYS A 107 8.46 -11.70 5.89
C LYS A 107 9.96 -11.63 5.70
N GLU A 108 10.42 -11.06 4.60
CA GLU A 108 11.86 -10.89 4.30
C GLU A 108 12.55 -10.00 5.34
N ASN A 109 11.83 -9.02 5.89
CA ASN A 109 12.33 -8.15 6.96
C ASN A 109 12.20 -8.76 8.36
N GLY A 110 11.59 -9.93 8.50
CA GLY A 110 11.43 -10.58 9.80
C GLY A 110 10.35 -9.97 10.69
N CYS A 111 9.32 -9.37 10.11
CA CYS A 111 8.18 -8.84 10.88
C CYS A 111 7.45 -9.96 11.61
N TYR A 112 7.13 -9.73 12.90
CA TYR A 112 6.37 -10.71 13.67
C TYR A 112 4.86 -10.62 13.44
N ARG A 113 4.39 -9.50 12.91
CA ARG A 113 2.98 -9.31 12.52
C ARG A 113 2.87 -8.27 11.42
N ILE A 114 1.70 -8.28 10.75
CA ILE A 114 1.29 -7.23 9.82
C ILE A 114 -0.10 -6.77 10.25
N THR A 115 -0.30 -5.46 10.35
CA THR A 115 -1.61 -4.86 10.62
C THR A 115 -2.02 -3.97 9.45
N LEU A 116 -3.32 -3.78 9.28
CA LEU A 116 -3.90 -2.83 8.33
C LEU A 116 -5.25 -2.34 8.82
N PHE A 117 -5.68 -1.19 8.32
CA PHE A 117 -7.04 -0.68 8.48
C PHE A 117 -7.78 -0.84 7.16
N CYS A 118 -9.03 -1.24 7.22
CA CYS A 118 -9.88 -1.32 6.03
C CYS A 118 -11.32 -0.96 6.38
N ASP A 119 -12.08 -0.59 5.35
CA ASP A 119 -13.52 -0.48 5.49
C ASP A 119 -14.13 -1.83 5.85
N LYS A 120 -15.22 -1.82 6.60
CA LYS A 120 -15.96 -3.04 6.97
C LYS A 120 -16.33 -3.89 5.76
N SER A 121 -16.63 -3.25 4.63
CA SER A 121 -16.95 -3.92 3.37
C SER A 121 -15.78 -4.77 2.79
N LEU A 122 -14.55 -4.50 3.21
CA LEU A 122 -13.35 -5.20 2.74
C LEU A 122 -12.87 -6.31 3.68
N VAL A 123 -13.50 -6.49 4.83
CA VAL A 123 -13.10 -7.53 5.81
C VAL A 123 -13.07 -8.91 5.17
N HIS A 124 -14.07 -9.26 4.38
CA HIS A 124 -14.14 -10.56 3.70
C HIS A 124 -12.97 -10.76 2.72
N PHE A 125 -12.61 -9.70 1.96
CA PHE A 125 -11.44 -9.74 1.07
C PHE A 125 -10.16 -10.04 1.85
N TYR A 126 -9.92 -9.33 2.95
CA TYR A 126 -8.72 -9.54 3.75
C TYR A 126 -8.72 -10.88 4.49
N ASN A 127 -9.88 -11.35 4.96
CA ASN A 127 -10.00 -12.69 5.55
C ASN A 127 -9.56 -13.79 4.58
N LYS A 128 -9.91 -13.68 3.30
CA LYS A 128 -9.47 -14.62 2.25
C LYS A 128 -7.96 -14.57 2.02
N ASN A 129 -7.30 -13.47 2.39
CA ASN A 129 -5.87 -13.25 2.25
C ASN A 129 -5.11 -13.44 3.57
N ASN A 130 -5.64 -14.26 4.47
CA ASN A 130 -5.04 -14.67 5.75
C ASN A 130 -4.92 -13.54 6.78
N PHE A 131 -5.72 -12.49 6.66
CA PHE A 131 -5.85 -11.48 7.69
C PHE A 131 -7.10 -11.76 8.53
N ASN A 132 -6.97 -11.65 9.85
CA ASN A 132 -8.07 -11.86 10.80
C ASN A 132 -8.35 -10.57 11.56
N LEU A 133 -9.62 -10.36 11.93
CA LEU A 133 -9.99 -9.24 12.79
C LEU A 133 -9.25 -9.30 14.13
N PHE A 134 -8.75 -8.16 14.57
CA PHE A 134 -8.18 -7.99 15.89
C PHE A 134 -9.29 -7.66 16.89
N GLU A 135 -10.11 -8.64 17.24
CA GLU A 135 -11.36 -8.45 18.00
C GLU A 135 -11.18 -7.75 19.34
N SER A 136 -10.02 -7.95 20.00
CA SER A 136 -9.70 -7.33 21.27
C SER A 136 -9.15 -5.90 21.15
N LYS A 137 -9.01 -5.37 19.93
CA LYS A 137 -8.42 -4.05 19.67
C LYS A 137 -9.38 -3.16 18.89
N VAL A 138 -9.33 -1.89 19.17
CA VAL A 138 -10.10 -0.86 18.45
C VAL A 138 -9.16 0.18 17.89
N THR A 139 -9.58 0.77 16.78
CA THR A 139 -8.91 1.93 16.20
C THR A 139 -9.45 3.19 16.85
N MET A 140 -8.56 4.04 17.32
CA MET A 140 -8.89 5.37 17.82
C MET A 140 -8.21 6.42 16.97
N LYS A 141 -8.93 7.49 16.65
CA LYS A 141 -8.45 8.56 15.78
C LYS A 141 -8.58 9.90 16.50
N ASN A 142 -7.51 10.68 16.47
CA ASN A 142 -7.54 12.10 16.75
C ASN A 142 -7.22 12.86 15.45
N SER A 143 -8.18 13.61 14.93
CA SER A 143 -7.98 14.36 13.69
C SER A 143 -7.32 15.70 13.98
N LEU A 144 -6.01 15.78 13.74
CA LEU A 144 -5.18 16.97 14.00
C LEU A 144 -5.26 18.02 12.91
N ILE A 145 -5.71 17.64 11.72
CA ILE A 145 -5.90 18.51 10.56
C ILE A 145 -7.36 18.46 10.16
N LYS A 146 -7.97 19.61 10.10
CA LYS A 146 -9.37 19.76 9.69
C LYS A 146 -9.49 19.85 8.16
#